data_c80c8e112df5757d7d8a895abe7e6f8c
#
_entry.id   c80c8e112df5757d7d8a895abe7e6f8c
#
_cell.length_a   1.000
_cell.length_b   1.000
_cell.length_c   1.000
_cell.angle_alpha   90.00
_cell.angle_beta   90.00
_cell.angle_gamma   90.00
#
_symmetry.space_group_name_H-M   'P 1'
#
loop_
_entity.id
_entity.type
_entity.pdbx_description
1 polymer ?
#
loop_
_entity_poly.entity_id
_entity_poly.type
_entity_poly.pdbx_seq_one_letter_code
_entity_poly.pdbx_strand_id
1 'polypeptide(L)'
;MSQESYKEFICVNKGRSHFGSSIILFAGSDARVKIAENGLNPVLFDSLVGASGGPKWFVLYELDRYLAGSFFSDRLSGSGVPLKTLGSSAGAWRMCCYAMSEPTLALERLAALYSEEVYSEKPSRTEVTDKARAMLTKVLGSSGIDEVVANCQVVSHLVATRSRGFGSSKFLGAQLALILLSALGNLFNRRALSLFFERTVFCTSLLSKERYEFSEIGTAQVSLNEDNLIEALMATGAIPYILEGVRDIAGAKKGLFWDGGIVDYHF
;
A
#
# COMPACT_ATOMS: atom_id res chain seq x y z
N MET A 1 7.30 20.69 14.45
CA MET A 1 6.29 20.22 15.43
C MET A 1 7.03 19.38 16.45
N SER A 2 7.03 19.82 17.70
CA SER A 2 7.85 19.25 18.79
C SER A 2 7.36 17.87 19.21
N GLN A 3 8.30 17.02 19.58
CA GLN A 3 8.09 15.62 20.03
C GLN A 3 7.32 15.47 21.39
N GLU A 4 6.76 16.51 21.94
CA GLU A 4 6.12 16.47 23.26
C GLU A 4 4.62 16.13 23.27
N SER A 5 3.97 15.96 22.13
CA SER A 5 2.52 15.74 22.01
C SER A 5 2.06 14.27 22.12
N TYR A 6 2.97 13.31 22.32
CA TYR A 6 2.63 11.87 22.22
C TYR A 6 2.52 11.12 23.56
N LYS A 7 2.33 11.80 24.68
CA LYS A 7 2.28 11.13 25.99
C LYS A 7 0.91 11.18 26.65
N GLU A 8 -0.06 10.48 26.05
CA GLU A 8 -1.21 9.99 26.83
C GLU A 8 -1.71 8.67 26.23
N PHE A 9 -1.68 7.63 27.04
CA PHE A 9 -2.11 6.28 26.67
C PHE A 9 -3.59 6.10 26.98
N ILE A 10 -4.35 5.56 26.01
CA ILE A 10 -5.68 5.03 26.34
C ILE A 10 -5.53 3.53 26.53
N CYS A 11 -5.72 3.08 27.75
CA CYS A 11 -5.96 1.67 28.05
C CYS A 11 -7.45 1.41 27.86
N VAL A 12 -7.88 0.78 26.77
CA VAL A 12 -9.27 0.38 26.59
C VAL A 12 -9.50 -0.89 27.37
N ASN A 13 -9.92 -0.72 28.64
CA ASN A 13 -10.28 -1.84 29.50
C ASN A 13 -11.78 -1.75 29.83
N LYS A 14 -12.65 -2.28 28.97
CA LYS A 14 -14.05 -2.54 29.29
C LYS A 14 -14.47 -3.88 28.71
N GLY A 15 -14.48 -4.89 29.57
CA GLY A 15 -15.08 -6.19 29.28
C GLY A 15 -14.15 -7.33 29.68
N ARG A 16 -14.52 -8.08 30.72
CA ARG A 16 -13.83 -9.30 31.13
C ARG A 16 -13.89 -10.33 30.01
N SER A 17 -12.83 -10.47 29.25
CA SER A 17 -12.51 -11.71 28.55
C SER A 17 -11.11 -12.13 28.97
N HIS A 18 -10.92 -13.42 29.15
CA HIS A 18 -9.73 -14.06 29.73
C HIS A 18 -8.48 -14.04 28.84
N PHE A 19 -8.26 -13.00 28.05
CA PHE A 19 -7.02 -12.77 27.30
C PHE A 19 -6.40 -11.47 27.81
N GLY A 20 -5.41 -11.60 28.66
CA GLY A 20 -4.58 -10.52 29.17
C GLY A 20 -3.63 -9.97 28.10
N SER A 21 -4.13 -9.46 27.00
CA SER A 21 -3.35 -8.74 26.01
C SER A 21 -3.77 -7.29 26.02
N SER A 22 -2.88 -6.45 26.50
CA SER A 22 -3.06 -5.00 26.44
C SER A 22 -2.72 -4.54 25.04
N ILE A 23 -3.72 -4.20 24.24
CA ILE A 23 -3.50 -3.45 23.00
C ILE A 23 -3.30 -1.99 23.39
N ILE A 24 -2.16 -1.43 23.04
CA ILE A 24 -1.88 -0.01 23.19
C ILE A 24 -2.29 0.70 21.91
N LEU A 25 -3.24 1.63 22.02
CA LEU A 25 -3.72 2.42 20.91
C LEU A 25 -3.08 3.82 20.96
N PHE A 26 -2.43 4.21 19.87
CA PHE A 26 -1.93 5.57 19.67
C PHE A 26 -2.91 6.32 18.77
N ALA A 27 -3.45 7.42 19.25
CA ALA A 27 -4.40 8.22 18.49
C ALA A 27 -4.16 9.72 18.75
N GLY A 28 -4.39 10.55 17.72
CA GLY A 28 -4.40 12.00 17.87
C GLY A 28 -5.54 12.47 18.79
N SER A 29 -5.49 13.71 19.27
CA SER A 29 -6.43 14.26 20.25
C SER A 29 -7.89 14.04 19.90
N ASP A 30 -8.28 14.39 18.66
CA ASP A 30 -9.66 14.30 18.19
C ASP A 30 -10.13 12.85 18.02
N ALA A 31 -9.24 11.98 17.52
CA ALA A 31 -9.53 10.55 17.40
C ALA A 31 -9.71 9.90 18.78
N ARG A 32 -8.91 10.30 19.79
CA ARG A 32 -9.04 9.80 21.17
C ARG A 32 -10.42 10.13 21.75
N VAL A 33 -10.89 11.37 21.59
CA VAL A 33 -12.22 11.77 22.06
C VAL A 33 -13.30 10.92 21.42
N LYS A 34 -13.29 10.78 20.11
CA LYS A 34 -14.27 9.95 19.37
C LYS A 34 -14.24 8.49 19.79
N ILE A 35 -13.06 7.92 20.00
CA ILE A 35 -12.92 6.53 20.44
C ILE A 35 -13.38 6.36 21.90
N ALA A 36 -13.11 7.33 22.76
CA ALA A 36 -13.57 7.28 24.16
C ALA A 36 -15.11 7.33 24.26
N GLU A 37 -15.76 8.10 23.40
CA GLU A 37 -17.21 8.25 23.37
C GLU A 37 -17.93 7.07 22.69
N ASN A 38 -17.37 6.54 21.60
CA ASN A 38 -18.04 5.58 20.71
C ASN A 38 -17.44 4.17 20.75
N GLY A 39 -16.34 3.97 21.49
CA GLY A 39 -15.53 2.76 21.40
C GLY A 39 -14.75 2.68 20.08
N LEU A 40 -14.05 1.56 19.86
CA LEU A 40 -13.45 1.23 18.57
C LEU A 40 -14.56 0.79 17.61
N ASN A 41 -15.10 1.73 16.86
CA ASN A 41 -16.15 1.49 15.88
C ASN A 41 -15.60 1.65 14.46
N PRO A 42 -15.82 0.68 13.54
CA PRO A 42 -15.34 0.76 12.15
C PRO A 42 -15.74 2.04 11.42
N VAL A 43 -16.87 2.63 11.75
CA VAL A 43 -17.38 3.86 11.13
C VAL A 43 -16.50 5.09 11.42
N LEU A 44 -15.69 5.04 12.49
CA LEU A 44 -14.78 6.13 12.83
C LEU A 44 -13.54 6.20 11.92
N PHE A 45 -13.31 5.18 11.11
CA PHE A 45 -12.12 5.07 10.26
C PHE A 45 -12.49 5.28 8.80
N ASP A 46 -12.05 6.36 8.19
CA ASP A 46 -12.26 6.63 6.77
C ASP A 46 -11.33 5.80 5.88
N SER A 47 -10.17 5.45 6.40
CA SER A 47 -9.10 4.87 5.60
C SER A 47 -8.35 3.78 6.35
N LEU A 48 -7.91 2.77 5.59
CA LEU A 48 -6.95 1.76 6.01
C LEU A 48 -5.66 1.93 5.21
N VAL A 49 -4.53 2.00 5.92
CA VAL A 49 -3.25 2.31 5.30
C VAL A 49 -2.28 1.14 5.44
N GLY A 50 -1.73 0.70 4.31
CA GLY A 50 -0.74 -0.37 4.21
C GLY A 50 0.65 0.16 3.89
N ALA A 51 1.53 0.23 4.91
CA ALA A 51 2.90 0.67 4.73
C ALA A 51 3.76 -0.35 3.96
N SER A 52 4.83 0.13 3.33
CA SER A 52 5.88 -0.70 2.76
C SER A 52 6.58 -1.52 3.85
N GLY A 53 7.08 -2.70 3.51
CA GLY A 53 7.76 -3.53 4.51
C GLY A 53 8.25 -4.88 3.98
N GLY A 54 7.97 -5.23 2.73
CA GLY A 54 8.31 -6.55 2.20
C GLY A 54 7.80 -7.67 3.12
N PRO A 55 8.60 -8.72 3.39
CA PRO A 55 8.16 -9.86 4.22
C PRO A 55 7.75 -9.50 5.66
N LYS A 56 8.14 -8.34 6.17
CA LYS A 56 7.78 -7.91 7.53
C LYS A 56 6.27 -7.79 7.73
N TRP A 57 5.48 -7.71 6.66
CA TRP A 57 4.04 -7.62 6.74
C TRP A 57 3.38 -8.83 7.39
N PHE A 58 4.05 -9.98 7.44
CA PHE A 58 3.52 -11.18 8.09
C PHE A 58 3.16 -10.97 9.56
N VAL A 59 3.81 -10.04 10.26
CA VAL A 59 3.45 -9.70 11.65
C VAL A 59 2.05 -9.08 11.76
N LEU A 60 1.52 -8.57 10.65
CA LEU A 60 0.19 -7.96 10.57
C LEU A 60 -0.87 -8.91 9.98
N TYR A 61 -0.49 -10.12 9.58
CA TYR A 61 -1.38 -11.04 8.87
C TYR A 61 -2.67 -11.36 9.64
N GLU A 62 -2.54 -11.76 10.90
CA GLU A 62 -3.70 -12.04 11.75
C GLU A 62 -4.55 -10.78 12.04
N LEU A 63 -3.90 -9.62 12.13
CA LEU A 63 -4.60 -8.34 12.24
C LEU A 63 -5.39 -8.05 10.96
N ASP A 64 -4.81 -8.25 9.79
CA ASP A 64 -5.52 -8.07 8.52
C ASP A 64 -6.73 -9.00 8.39
N ARG A 65 -6.57 -10.28 8.77
CA ARG A 65 -7.69 -11.24 8.78
C ARG A 65 -8.82 -10.80 9.71
N TYR A 66 -8.48 -10.32 10.90
CA TYR A 66 -9.46 -9.79 11.85
C TYR A 66 -10.14 -8.53 11.30
N LEU A 67 -9.37 -7.60 10.74
CA LEU A 67 -9.91 -6.36 10.18
C LEU A 67 -10.85 -6.64 9.01
N ALA A 68 -10.46 -7.54 8.10
CA ALA A 68 -11.27 -7.88 6.94
C ALA A 68 -12.50 -8.75 7.31
N GLY A 69 -12.31 -9.79 8.14
CA GLY A 69 -13.34 -10.77 8.43
C GLY A 69 -14.30 -10.39 9.57
N SER A 70 -13.95 -9.37 10.36
CA SER A 70 -14.76 -9.01 11.54
C SER A 70 -14.93 -7.51 11.67
N PHE A 71 -13.85 -6.75 11.82
CA PHE A 71 -13.94 -5.33 12.16
C PHE A 71 -14.56 -4.47 11.06
N PHE A 72 -14.17 -4.66 9.80
CA PHE A 72 -14.73 -3.96 8.64
C PHE A 72 -15.71 -4.80 7.82
N SER A 73 -16.09 -6.01 8.26
CA SER A 73 -16.90 -6.95 7.48
C SER A 73 -18.17 -6.33 6.92
N ASP A 74 -18.95 -5.60 7.73
CA ASP A 74 -20.19 -4.96 7.30
C ASP A 74 -19.94 -3.87 6.23
N ARG A 75 -18.84 -3.12 6.35
CA ARG A 75 -18.49 -2.10 5.34
C ARG A 75 -18.04 -2.74 4.04
N LEU A 76 -17.27 -3.82 4.11
CA LEU A 76 -16.80 -4.54 2.94
C LEU A 76 -17.92 -5.27 2.21
N SER A 77 -18.97 -5.69 2.93
CA SER A 77 -20.16 -6.35 2.37
C SER A 77 -21.25 -5.41 1.86
N GLY A 78 -21.04 -4.10 1.89
CA GLY A 78 -21.93 -3.14 1.26
C GLY A 78 -22.75 -2.28 2.22
N SER A 79 -22.44 -2.30 3.51
CA SER A 79 -23.16 -1.49 4.51
C SER A 79 -22.35 -0.24 4.88
N GLY A 80 -22.76 0.90 4.38
CA GLY A 80 -22.24 2.18 4.84
C GLY A 80 -21.34 2.94 3.87
N VAL A 81 -20.49 3.82 4.41
CA VAL A 81 -19.55 4.64 3.64
C VAL A 81 -18.41 3.78 3.13
N PRO A 82 -17.99 3.91 1.86
CA PRO A 82 -16.85 3.17 1.32
C PRO A 82 -15.58 3.35 2.15
N LEU A 83 -14.84 2.25 2.32
CA LEU A 83 -13.53 2.27 2.96
C LEU A 83 -12.47 2.67 1.94
N LYS A 84 -11.72 3.72 2.21
CA LYS A 84 -10.54 4.03 1.39
C LYS A 84 -9.36 3.18 1.83
N THR A 85 -8.67 2.58 0.88
CA THR A 85 -7.39 1.92 1.16
C THR A 85 -6.26 2.65 0.46
N LEU A 86 -5.14 2.80 1.14
CA LEU A 86 -3.92 3.40 0.60
C LEU A 86 -2.76 2.45 0.88
N GLY A 87 -2.05 2.04 -0.15
CA GLY A 87 -0.97 1.09 0.03
C GLY A 87 0.25 1.38 -0.83
N SER A 88 1.42 0.99 -0.30
CA SER A 88 2.70 1.02 -0.98
C SER A 88 3.41 -0.32 -0.80
N SER A 89 4.04 -0.85 -1.85
CA SER A 89 4.78 -2.13 -1.81
C SER A 89 3.90 -3.30 -1.33
N ALA A 90 4.39 -4.14 -0.43
CA ALA A 90 3.60 -5.21 0.19
C ALA A 90 2.30 -4.70 0.85
N GLY A 91 2.31 -3.46 1.33
CA GLY A 91 1.11 -2.81 1.85
C GLY A 91 0.03 -2.64 0.78
N ALA A 92 0.40 -2.26 -0.45
CA ALA A 92 -0.54 -2.16 -1.56
C ALA A 92 -1.12 -3.53 -1.94
N TRP A 93 -0.31 -4.59 -1.94
CA TRP A 93 -0.78 -5.95 -2.22
C TRP A 93 -1.81 -6.43 -1.20
N ARG A 94 -1.55 -6.16 0.10
CA ARG A 94 -2.51 -6.44 1.17
C ARG A 94 -3.79 -5.63 1.02
N MET A 95 -3.67 -4.31 0.80
CA MET A 95 -4.84 -3.43 0.64
C MET A 95 -5.68 -3.79 -0.59
N CYS A 96 -5.08 -4.30 -1.65
CA CYS A 96 -5.79 -4.81 -2.81
C CYS A 96 -6.70 -6.01 -2.44
N CYS A 97 -6.25 -6.89 -1.52
CA CYS A 97 -7.07 -8.02 -1.06
C CYS A 97 -8.37 -7.58 -0.38
N TYR A 98 -8.40 -6.41 0.27
CA TYR A 98 -9.63 -5.89 0.89
C TYR A 98 -10.72 -5.51 -0.13
N ALA A 99 -10.32 -5.26 -1.38
CA ALA A 99 -11.26 -4.94 -2.45
C ALA A 99 -11.77 -6.17 -3.22
N MET A 100 -11.34 -7.36 -2.86
CA MET A 100 -11.83 -8.61 -3.44
C MET A 100 -13.12 -9.06 -2.76
N SER A 101 -13.92 -9.89 -3.43
CA SER A 101 -15.22 -10.40 -2.92
C SER A 101 -15.07 -11.19 -1.62
N GLU A 102 -13.95 -11.94 -1.49
CA GLU A 102 -13.60 -12.72 -0.30
C GLU A 102 -12.26 -12.22 0.29
N PRO A 103 -12.24 -11.06 0.99
CA PRO A 103 -11.01 -10.41 1.41
C PRO A 103 -10.11 -11.29 2.29
N THR A 104 -10.71 -12.04 3.21
CA THR A 104 -9.98 -12.94 4.12
C THR A 104 -9.28 -14.05 3.35
N LEU A 105 -9.97 -14.68 2.39
CA LEU A 105 -9.39 -15.72 1.54
C LEU A 105 -8.30 -15.16 0.61
N ALA A 106 -8.46 -13.94 0.12
CA ALA A 106 -7.43 -13.27 -0.68
C ALA A 106 -6.16 -13.01 0.13
N LEU A 107 -6.29 -12.56 1.38
CA LEU A 107 -5.18 -12.38 2.32
C LEU A 107 -4.50 -13.71 2.65
N GLU A 108 -5.27 -14.78 2.86
CA GLU A 108 -4.74 -16.13 3.08
C GLU A 108 -3.94 -16.64 1.88
N ARG A 109 -4.48 -16.46 0.66
CA ARG A 109 -3.76 -16.81 -0.57
C ARG A 109 -2.47 -16.02 -0.72
N LEU A 110 -2.51 -14.70 -0.46
CA LEU A 110 -1.32 -13.87 -0.51
C LEU A 110 -0.27 -14.37 0.49
N ALA A 111 -0.67 -14.66 1.73
CA ALA A 111 0.24 -15.13 2.77
C ALA A 111 0.86 -16.49 2.41
N ALA A 112 0.06 -17.45 1.98
CA ALA A 112 0.53 -18.78 1.59
C ALA A 112 1.53 -18.70 0.42
N LEU A 113 1.13 -18.05 -0.68
CA LEU A 113 1.98 -17.91 -1.87
C LEU A 113 3.28 -17.13 -1.59
N TYR A 114 3.22 -16.14 -0.72
CA TYR A 114 4.41 -15.34 -0.36
C TYR A 114 5.38 -16.14 0.54
N SER A 115 4.86 -16.97 1.46
CA SER A 115 5.68 -17.76 2.39
C SER A 115 6.27 -19.00 1.73
N GLU A 116 5.60 -19.56 0.72
CA GLU A 116 6.02 -20.75 0.01
C GLU A 116 6.93 -20.47 -1.19
N GLU A 117 7.17 -19.18 -1.51
CA GLU A 117 7.99 -18.82 -2.65
C GLU A 117 9.46 -19.20 -2.44
N VAL A 118 9.98 -20.00 -3.35
CA VAL A 118 11.37 -20.48 -3.31
C VAL A 118 12.15 -19.89 -4.48
N TYR A 119 13.26 -19.28 -4.19
CA TYR A 119 14.17 -18.70 -5.19
C TYR A 119 15.38 -19.59 -5.43
N SER A 120 16.03 -19.42 -6.59
CA SER A 120 17.35 -20.03 -6.82
C SER A 120 18.37 -19.49 -5.80
N GLU A 121 19.50 -20.16 -5.64
CA GLU A 121 20.56 -19.77 -4.68
C GLU A 121 21.04 -18.31 -4.91
N LYS A 122 21.05 -17.86 -6.17
CA LYS A 122 21.39 -16.47 -6.57
C LYS A 122 20.35 -15.97 -7.57
N PRO A 123 19.17 -15.54 -7.08
CA PRO A 123 18.10 -15.19 -7.96
C PRO A 123 18.44 -13.96 -8.80
N SER A 124 18.13 -14.04 -10.08
CA SER A 124 18.19 -12.89 -10.96
C SER A 124 17.00 -11.94 -10.70
N ARG A 125 17.13 -10.66 -11.07
CA ARG A 125 16.03 -9.70 -11.01
C ARG A 125 14.81 -10.18 -11.81
N THR A 126 15.05 -10.76 -12.98
CA THR A 126 13.99 -11.31 -13.83
C THR A 126 13.27 -12.46 -13.12
N GLU A 127 14.01 -13.40 -12.50
CA GLU A 127 13.41 -14.48 -11.72
C GLU A 127 12.49 -13.95 -10.61
N VAL A 128 12.97 -12.97 -9.84
CA VAL A 128 12.18 -12.39 -8.73
C VAL A 128 10.95 -11.66 -9.29
N THR A 129 11.09 -10.94 -10.41
CA THR A 129 9.98 -10.22 -11.05
C THR A 129 8.92 -11.19 -11.59
N ASP A 130 9.32 -12.25 -12.28
CA ASP A 130 8.41 -13.23 -12.85
C ASP A 130 7.64 -13.98 -11.76
N LYS A 131 8.31 -14.35 -10.67
CA LYS A 131 7.69 -14.99 -9.51
C LYS A 131 6.72 -14.06 -8.79
N ALA A 132 7.08 -12.80 -8.58
CA ALA A 132 6.18 -11.80 -8.00
C ALA A 132 4.92 -11.60 -8.87
N ARG A 133 5.08 -11.53 -10.19
CA ARG A 133 3.95 -11.44 -11.14
C ARG A 133 3.07 -12.69 -11.09
N ALA A 134 3.66 -13.86 -11.11
CA ALA A 134 2.94 -15.13 -11.02
C ALA A 134 2.16 -15.25 -9.70
N MET A 135 2.76 -14.82 -8.59
CA MET A 135 2.11 -14.77 -7.29
C MET A 135 0.90 -13.83 -7.31
N LEU A 136 1.06 -12.59 -7.76
CA LEU A 136 -0.06 -11.62 -7.84
C LEU A 136 -1.18 -12.14 -8.73
N THR A 137 -0.85 -12.75 -9.88
CA THR A 137 -1.85 -13.35 -10.77
C THR A 137 -2.63 -14.47 -10.06
N LYS A 138 -1.95 -15.31 -9.27
CA LYS A 138 -2.60 -16.37 -8.49
C LYS A 138 -3.46 -15.80 -7.34
N VAL A 139 -3.01 -14.73 -6.68
CA VAL A 139 -3.78 -14.06 -5.60
C VAL A 139 -5.09 -13.51 -6.18
N LEU A 140 -5.01 -12.81 -7.32
CA LEU A 140 -6.18 -12.24 -7.99
C LEU A 140 -7.10 -13.33 -8.58
N GLY A 141 -6.51 -14.44 -9.06
CA GLY A 141 -7.30 -15.49 -9.71
C GLY A 141 -7.94 -15.00 -11.01
N SER A 142 -9.09 -15.59 -11.37
CA SER A 142 -9.78 -15.27 -12.63
C SER A 142 -10.67 -14.02 -12.58
N SER A 143 -11.14 -13.61 -11.42
CA SER A 143 -12.11 -12.52 -11.22
C SER A 143 -11.57 -11.34 -10.41
N GLY A 144 -10.44 -11.50 -9.72
CA GLY A 144 -9.97 -10.49 -8.77
C GLY A 144 -9.64 -9.14 -9.38
N ILE A 145 -9.28 -9.08 -10.66
CA ILE A 145 -9.09 -7.80 -11.37
C ILE A 145 -10.42 -7.05 -11.43
N ASP A 146 -11.45 -7.71 -11.94
CA ASP A 146 -12.79 -7.14 -12.07
C ASP A 146 -13.37 -6.78 -10.70
N GLU A 147 -13.19 -7.67 -9.71
CA GLU A 147 -13.63 -7.45 -8.33
C GLU A 147 -13.02 -6.18 -7.75
N VAL A 148 -11.71 -5.99 -7.87
CA VAL A 148 -11.01 -4.81 -7.33
C VAL A 148 -11.42 -3.54 -8.05
N VAL A 149 -11.50 -3.57 -9.38
CA VAL A 149 -11.79 -2.38 -10.20
C VAL A 149 -13.25 -1.95 -10.05
N ALA A 150 -14.19 -2.90 -10.01
CA ALA A 150 -15.62 -2.64 -9.89
C ALA A 150 -16.09 -2.42 -8.44
N ASN A 151 -15.21 -2.59 -7.44
CA ASN A 151 -15.63 -2.49 -6.04
C ASN A 151 -16.04 -1.05 -5.69
N CYS A 152 -17.28 -0.90 -5.24
CA CYS A 152 -17.80 0.40 -4.79
C CYS A 152 -17.73 0.59 -3.27
N GLN A 153 -17.41 -0.46 -2.50
CA GLN A 153 -17.27 -0.42 -1.04
C GLN A 153 -15.84 -0.19 -0.59
N VAL A 154 -14.85 -0.47 -1.45
CA VAL A 154 -13.44 -0.21 -1.20
C VAL A 154 -12.87 0.65 -2.33
N VAL A 155 -12.45 1.85 -1.99
CA VAL A 155 -11.76 2.74 -2.93
C VAL A 155 -10.25 2.53 -2.79
N SER A 156 -9.68 1.79 -3.72
CA SER A 156 -8.27 1.38 -3.68
C SER A 156 -7.35 2.48 -4.20
N HIS A 157 -6.25 2.73 -3.47
CA HIS A 157 -5.18 3.64 -3.87
C HIS A 157 -3.83 2.92 -3.76
N LEU A 158 -3.15 2.76 -4.89
CA LEU A 158 -1.85 2.11 -4.99
C LEU A 158 -0.78 3.16 -5.31
N VAL A 159 0.22 3.28 -4.45
CA VAL A 159 1.29 4.27 -4.61
C VAL A 159 2.48 3.63 -5.30
N ALA A 160 2.89 4.17 -6.43
CA ALA A 160 4.13 3.86 -7.11
C ALA A 160 4.96 5.12 -7.34
N THR A 161 6.25 4.96 -7.54
CA THR A 161 7.20 6.04 -7.75
C THR A 161 7.69 6.06 -9.18
N ARG A 162 7.38 7.11 -9.95
CA ARG A 162 7.87 7.29 -11.32
C ARG A 162 9.20 8.03 -11.33
N SER A 163 10.22 7.45 -11.96
CA SER A 163 11.51 8.12 -12.20
C SER A 163 11.37 9.29 -13.17
N ARG A 164 12.10 10.36 -12.92
CA ARG A 164 12.23 11.53 -13.79
C ARG A 164 13.58 11.55 -14.50
N GLY A 165 13.64 12.23 -15.64
CA GLY A 165 14.87 12.47 -16.37
C GLY A 165 15.62 11.18 -16.78
N PHE A 166 16.92 11.17 -16.56
CA PHE A 166 17.80 10.05 -16.94
C PHE A 166 17.53 8.75 -16.16
N GLY A 167 16.84 8.81 -15.02
CA GLY A 167 16.43 7.63 -14.25
C GLY A 167 15.42 6.74 -14.96
N SER A 168 14.75 7.24 -16.00
CA SER A 168 13.90 6.44 -16.89
C SER A 168 14.69 5.61 -17.91
N SER A 169 16.03 5.72 -17.95
CA SER A 169 16.91 4.95 -18.83
C SER A 169 16.83 3.45 -18.53
N LYS A 170 17.07 2.63 -19.58
CA LYS A 170 17.26 1.18 -19.42
C LYS A 170 18.65 0.84 -18.82
N PHE A 171 19.54 1.81 -18.80
CA PHE A 171 20.92 1.62 -18.35
C PHE A 171 21.00 1.57 -16.83
N LEU A 172 21.43 0.45 -16.29
CA LEU A 172 21.46 0.19 -14.83
C LEU A 172 22.31 1.23 -14.06
N GLY A 173 23.41 1.68 -14.65
CA GLY A 173 24.27 2.71 -14.06
C GLY A 173 23.54 4.06 -13.89
N ALA A 174 22.67 4.45 -14.82
CA ALA A 174 21.87 5.66 -14.69
C ALA A 174 20.82 5.53 -13.57
N GLN A 175 20.21 4.36 -13.42
CA GLN A 175 19.28 4.08 -12.32
C GLN A 175 19.97 4.14 -10.96
N LEU A 176 21.19 3.58 -10.86
CA LEU A 176 22.02 3.66 -9.65
C LEU A 176 22.38 5.10 -9.31
N ALA A 177 22.86 5.86 -10.29
CA ALA A 177 23.20 7.27 -10.08
C ALA A 177 21.98 8.07 -9.59
N LEU A 178 20.79 7.83 -10.16
CA LEU A 178 19.56 8.47 -9.72
C LEU A 178 19.28 8.17 -8.24
N ILE A 179 19.34 6.90 -7.83
CA ILE A 179 19.05 6.49 -6.45
C ILE A 179 20.06 7.10 -5.47
N LEU A 180 21.37 7.07 -5.80
CA LEU A 180 22.41 7.66 -4.96
C LEU A 180 22.23 9.18 -4.82
N LEU A 181 21.97 9.89 -5.94
CA LEU A 181 21.76 11.33 -5.91
C LEU A 181 20.47 11.70 -5.16
N SER A 182 19.41 10.91 -5.32
CA SER A 182 18.17 11.13 -4.59
C SER A 182 18.32 10.89 -3.09
N ALA A 183 19.07 9.87 -2.69
CA ALA A 183 19.38 9.60 -1.29
C ALA A 183 20.20 10.73 -0.66
N LEU A 184 21.22 11.22 -1.36
CA LEU A 184 22.00 12.39 -0.94
C LEU A 184 21.12 13.64 -0.81
N GLY A 185 20.28 13.92 -1.80
CA GLY A 185 19.33 15.04 -1.74
C GLY A 185 18.36 14.94 -0.55
N ASN A 186 17.86 13.75 -0.30
CA ASN A 186 16.92 13.49 0.80
C ASN A 186 17.55 13.68 2.20
N LEU A 187 18.88 13.51 2.35
CA LEU A 187 19.57 13.80 3.60
C LEU A 187 19.49 15.29 3.99
N PHE A 188 19.41 16.19 3.00
CA PHE A 188 19.31 17.61 3.23
C PHE A 188 17.85 18.09 3.27
N ASN A 189 17.01 17.60 2.37
CA ASN A 189 15.62 18.00 2.28
C ASN A 189 14.79 16.94 1.54
N ARG A 190 13.73 16.42 2.18
CA ARG A 190 12.80 15.45 1.56
C ARG A 190 12.23 15.97 0.23
N ARG A 191 11.99 17.28 0.09
CA ARG A 191 11.50 17.89 -1.16
C ARG A 191 12.45 17.69 -2.34
N ALA A 192 13.75 17.46 -2.10
CA ALA A 192 14.70 17.17 -3.16
C ALA A 192 14.36 15.87 -3.92
N LEU A 193 13.64 14.93 -3.30
CA LEU A 193 13.13 13.75 -3.99
C LEU A 193 12.26 14.11 -5.21
N SER A 194 11.55 15.23 -5.18
CA SER A 194 10.71 15.68 -6.30
C SER A 194 11.47 16.00 -7.58
N LEU A 195 12.78 16.22 -7.49
CA LEU A 195 13.64 16.43 -8.67
C LEU A 195 13.87 15.10 -9.42
N PHE A 196 13.89 14.00 -8.71
CA PHE A 196 14.23 12.67 -9.22
C PHE A 196 13.00 11.80 -9.42
N PHE A 197 11.95 12.01 -8.63
CA PHE A 197 10.78 11.15 -8.58
C PHE A 197 9.48 11.97 -8.59
N GLU A 198 8.43 11.32 -9.09
CA GLU A 198 7.05 11.77 -8.99
C GLU A 198 6.24 10.64 -8.35
N ARG A 199 5.48 10.96 -7.32
CA ARG A 199 4.49 10.03 -6.78
C ARG A 199 3.41 9.79 -7.82
N THR A 200 3.05 8.55 -8.05
CA THR A 200 1.91 8.18 -8.90
C THR A 200 0.95 7.34 -8.07
N VAL A 201 -0.28 7.82 -7.93
CA VAL A 201 -1.34 7.13 -7.20
C VAL A 201 -2.34 6.59 -8.21
N PHE A 202 -2.42 5.28 -8.31
CA PHE A 202 -3.44 4.59 -9.08
C PHE A 202 -4.64 4.37 -8.18
N CYS A 203 -5.81 4.86 -8.56
CA CYS A 203 -7.01 4.75 -7.74
C CYS A 203 -8.25 4.35 -8.53
N THR A 204 -9.12 3.54 -7.92
CA THR A 204 -10.37 3.07 -8.53
C THR A 204 -11.42 4.16 -8.64
N SER A 205 -11.28 5.27 -7.89
CA SER A 205 -12.13 6.45 -8.03
C SER A 205 -11.32 7.73 -8.09
N LEU A 206 -11.63 8.59 -9.03
CA LEU A 206 -11.03 9.91 -9.19
C LEU A 206 -11.89 11.05 -8.63
N LEU A 207 -12.97 10.75 -7.91
CA LEU A 207 -13.81 11.76 -7.26
C LEU A 207 -12.98 12.54 -6.23
N SER A 208 -13.10 13.86 -6.23
CA SER A 208 -12.27 14.74 -5.38
C SER A 208 -12.36 14.40 -3.89
N LYS A 209 -13.55 14.01 -3.41
CA LYS A 209 -13.78 13.62 -2.01
C LYS A 209 -13.07 12.31 -1.59
N GLU A 210 -12.63 11.50 -2.57
CA GLU A 210 -12.01 10.20 -2.35
C GLU A 210 -10.49 10.25 -2.55
N ARG A 211 -9.96 11.37 -3.00
CA ARG A 211 -8.52 11.56 -3.20
C ARG A 211 -7.79 11.81 -1.89
N TYR A 212 -6.56 11.30 -1.84
CA TYR A 212 -5.62 11.70 -0.81
C TYR A 212 -4.84 12.94 -1.27
N GLU A 213 -4.71 13.90 -0.38
CA GLU A 213 -3.84 15.06 -0.58
C GLU A 213 -2.47 14.74 0.01
N PHE A 214 -1.46 14.81 -0.84
CA PHE A 214 -0.07 14.61 -0.45
C PHE A 214 0.69 15.92 -0.55
N SER A 215 1.45 16.23 0.48
CA SER A 215 2.36 17.36 0.50
C SER A 215 3.76 16.99 -0.01
N GLU A 216 4.60 17.99 -0.24
CA GLU A 216 6.05 17.92 -0.47
C GLU A 216 6.49 17.36 -1.83
N ILE A 217 5.93 16.28 -2.33
CA ILE A 217 6.32 15.65 -3.60
C ILE A 217 5.15 15.70 -4.57
N GLY A 218 5.43 16.14 -5.81
CA GLY A 218 4.40 16.21 -6.86
C GLY A 218 3.75 14.86 -7.09
N THR A 219 2.42 14.85 -7.10
CA THR A 219 1.60 13.64 -7.21
C THR A 219 0.79 13.66 -8.49
N ALA A 220 0.93 12.60 -9.30
CA ALA A 220 0.04 12.28 -10.40
C ALA A 220 -1.02 11.29 -9.92
N GLN A 221 -2.28 11.48 -10.30
CA GLN A 221 -3.35 10.52 -10.06
C GLN A 221 -3.76 9.88 -11.37
N VAL A 222 -3.93 8.57 -11.35
CA VAL A 222 -4.22 7.73 -12.51
C VAL A 222 -5.42 6.83 -12.18
N SER A 223 -6.35 6.69 -13.11
CA SER A 223 -7.45 5.74 -12.95
C SER A 223 -6.91 4.31 -12.95
N LEU A 224 -7.18 3.58 -11.88
CA LEU A 224 -6.92 2.15 -11.78
C LEU A 224 -8.04 1.42 -12.51
N ASN A 225 -7.67 0.56 -13.44
CA ASN A 225 -8.58 -0.21 -14.27
C ASN A 225 -8.01 -1.59 -14.61
N GLU A 226 -8.73 -2.38 -15.37
CA GLU A 226 -8.35 -3.74 -15.74
C GLU A 226 -7.02 -3.80 -16.51
N ASP A 227 -6.75 -2.80 -17.35
CA ASP A 227 -5.54 -2.76 -18.20
C ASP A 227 -4.26 -2.46 -17.41
N ASN A 228 -4.38 -1.87 -16.19
CA ASN A 228 -3.22 -1.39 -15.46
C ASN A 228 -3.08 -1.91 -14.02
N LEU A 229 -4.06 -2.65 -13.47
CA LEU A 229 -4.02 -3.09 -12.08
C LEU A 229 -2.78 -3.95 -11.77
N ILE A 230 -2.49 -4.96 -12.58
CA ILE A 230 -1.32 -5.83 -12.35
C ILE A 230 -0.02 -5.01 -12.44
N GLU A 231 0.10 -4.15 -13.46
CA GLU A 231 1.29 -3.34 -13.64
C GLU A 231 1.46 -2.31 -12.51
N ALA A 232 0.38 -1.75 -11.98
CA ALA A 232 0.40 -0.87 -10.82
C ALA A 232 0.83 -1.63 -9.54
N LEU A 233 0.32 -2.85 -9.32
CA LEU A 233 0.73 -3.72 -8.21
C LEU A 233 2.19 -4.15 -8.35
N MET A 234 2.64 -4.50 -9.54
CA MET A 234 4.06 -4.79 -9.79
C MET A 234 4.94 -3.57 -9.55
N ALA A 235 4.53 -2.40 -10.05
CA ALA A 235 5.29 -1.15 -9.89
C ALA A 235 5.44 -0.74 -8.43
N THR A 236 4.33 -0.80 -7.66
CA THR A 236 4.38 -0.43 -6.23
C THR A 236 5.31 -1.33 -5.41
N GLY A 237 5.54 -2.59 -5.86
CA GLY A 237 6.46 -3.54 -5.21
C GLY A 237 7.83 -3.66 -5.88
N ALA A 238 8.12 -2.90 -6.94
CA ALA A 238 9.36 -2.99 -7.71
C ALA A 238 10.54 -2.34 -6.97
N ILE A 239 11.10 -3.04 -5.98
CA ILE A 239 12.29 -2.58 -5.23
C ILE A 239 13.48 -2.55 -6.18
N PRO A 240 14.16 -1.39 -6.36
CA PRO A 240 15.35 -1.30 -7.20
C PRO A 240 16.40 -2.36 -6.83
N TYR A 241 17.06 -2.93 -7.83
CA TYR A 241 18.05 -4.03 -7.74
C TYR A 241 17.49 -5.41 -7.39
N ILE A 242 16.30 -5.50 -6.78
CA ILE A 242 15.66 -6.77 -6.42
C ILE A 242 14.69 -7.19 -7.52
N LEU A 243 13.83 -6.27 -7.98
CA LEU A 243 12.92 -6.47 -9.11
C LEU A 243 13.28 -5.58 -10.29
N GLU A 244 12.69 -5.87 -11.42
CA GLU A 244 12.70 -4.97 -12.57
C GLU A 244 11.64 -3.89 -12.38
N GLY A 245 12.00 -2.64 -12.74
CA GLY A 245 11.03 -1.55 -12.73
C GLY A 245 10.01 -1.72 -13.86
N VAL A 246 8.79 -1.27 -13.64
CA VAL A 246 7.69 -1.36 -14.61
C VAL A 246 7.70 -0.14 -15.51
N ARG A 247 7.53 -0.37 -16.84
CA ARG A 247 7.57 0.71 -17.83
C ARG A 247 6.21 1.00 -18.40
N ASP A 248 5.96 2.29 -18.60
CA ASP A 248 4.87 2.81 -19.44
C ASP A 248 3.50 2.21 -19.10
N ILE A 249 3.11 2.30 -17.83
CA ILE A 249 1.83 1.79 -17.33
C ILE A 249 0.68 2.53 -18.02
N ALA A 250 -0.32 1.79 -18.47
CA ALA A 250 -1.49 2.33 -19.16
C ALA A 250 -2.18 3.43 -18.32
N GLY A 251 -2.55 4.53 -18.97
CA GLY A 251 -3.18 5.69 -18.33
C GLY A 251 -2.22 6.61 -17.56
N ALA A 252 -1.00 6.18 -17.25
CA ALA A 252 0.01 6.99 -16.59
C ALA A 252 0.94 7.71 -17.56
N LYS A 253 1.66 8.73 -17.07
CA LYS A 253 2.76 9.33 -17.84
C LYS A 253 3.82 8.29 -18.13
N LYS A 254 4.35 8.29 -19.37
CA LYS A 254 5.44 7.40 -19.76
C LYS A 254 6.64 7.52 -18.83
N GLY A 255 7.32 6.41 -18.59
CA GLY A 255 8.51 6.34 -17.77
C GLY A 255 8.72 5.00 -17.08
N LEU A 256 9.65 4.98 -16.15
CA LEU A 256 10.00 3.81 -15.36
C LEU A 256 9.45 3.99 -13.93
N PHE A 257 8.69 3.01 -13.49
CA PHE A 257 8.04 3.00 -12.17
C PHE A 257 8.72 2.02 -11.24
N TRP A 258 8.78 2.39 -9.98
CA TRP A 258 9.42 1.68 -8.89
C TRP A 258 8.53 1.63 -7.65
N ASP A 259 9.01 0.92 -6.63
CA ASP A 259 8.37 0.79 -5.31
C ASP A 259 7.95 2.16 -4.77
N GLY A 260 6.70 2.23 -4.32
CA GLY A 260 6.16 3.43 -3.71
C GLY A 260 6.86 3.85 -2.42
N GLY A 261 7.47 2.90 -1.72
CA GLY A 261 8.26 3.14 -0.51
C GLY A 261 9.51 4.00 -0.71
N ILE A 262 9.93 4.26 -1.96
CA ILE A 262 11.00 5.23 -2.25
C ILE A 262 10.59 6.63 -1.81
N VAL A 263 9.33 7.00 -2.03
CA VAL A 263 8.78 8.32 -1.66
C VAL A 263 7.93 8.24 -0.38
N ASP A 264 7.20 7.14 -0.17
CA ASP A 264 6.28 6.96 0.95
C ASP A 264 6.43 5.56 1.58
N TYR A 265 7.44 5.42 2.42
CA TYR A 265 7.65 4.18 3.17
C TYR A 265 6.60 4.02 4.29
N HIS A 266 6.30 5.10 4.98
CA HIS A 266 5.18 5.29 5.91
C HIS A 266 4.38 6.52 5.47
N PHE A 267 3.06 6.44 5.60
CA PHE A 267 2.13 7.52 5.26
C PHE A 267 1.82 8.41 6.46
#